data_dc5d76eacd2900e2b606cfbfab1ddb49
#
_entry.id   dc5d76eacd2900e2b606cfbfab1ddb49
#
_cell.length_a   1.000
_cell.length_b   1.000
_cell.length_c   1.000
_cell.angle_alpha   90.00
_cell.angle_beta   90.00
_cell.angle_gamma   90.00
#
_symmetry.space_group_name_H-M   'P 1'
#
loop_
_entity.id
_entity.type
_entity.pdbx_description
1 polymer ?
#
loop_
_entity_poly.entity_id
_entity_poly.type
_entity_poly.pdbx_seq_one_letter_code
_entity_poly.pdbx_strand_id
1 'polypeptide(L)'
;MRRAFLGLAALVLAVTPAHGAPAAPGFRVKQLDATRSFDSRDMIGKKVVVLRFQTSYCKPCVKESAALSRLTERYGPRGVEVLALHVQDTAADVRRFMRAHKPGYAIALDPRLVIGNRYGMKGTPYTVVIDKKGEIVARMAGESAPLRLPRILDDALAQGRR
;
A
#
# COMPACT_ATOMS: atom_id res chain seq x y z
N MET A 1 30.54 -32.29 -58.27
CA MET A 1 30.30 -32.58 -56.80
C MET A 1 30.01 -31.23 -56.12
N ARG A 2 28.70 -30.91 -55.88
CA ARG A 2 28.25 -29.67 -55.22
C ARG A 2 27.83 -30.05 -53.80
N ARG A 3 28.58 -29.59 -52.78
CA ARG A 3 28.25 -29.76 -51.39
C ARG A 3 27.33 -28.63 -50.96
N ALA A 4 26.07 -28.96 -50.65
CA ALA A 4 25.11 -28.06 -50.06
C ALA A 4 25.40 -27.93 -48.55
N PHE A 5 25.71 -26.71 -48.07
CA PHE A 5 25.76 -26.40 -46.65
C PHE A 5 24.34 -25.98 -46.19
N LEU A 6 23.69 -26.85 -45.42
CA LEU A 6 22.49 -26.47 -44.68
C LEU A 6 22.91 -25.64 -43.46
N GLY A 7 22.69 -24.37 -43.50
CA GLY A 7 22.83 -23.47 -42.34
C GLY A 7 21.68 -23.67 -41.38
N LEU A 8 21.93 -24.21 -40.19
CA LEU A 8 20.96 -24.30 -39.11
C LEU A 8 20.85 -22.92 -38.43
N ALA A 9 19.78 -22.17 -38.74
CA ALA A 9 19.50 -20.92 -38.07
C ALA A 9 18.96 -21.23 -36.67
N ALA A 10 19.75 -20.97 -35.63
CA ALA A 10 19.32 -21.06 -34.24
C ALA A 10 18.40 -19.87 -33.91
N LEU A 11 17.13 -20.14 -33.70
CA LEU A 11 16.16 -19.15 -33.23
C LEU A 11 16.40 -18.87 -31.73
N VAL A 12 17.10 -17.78 -31.43
CA VAL A 12 17.28 -17.30 -30.06
C VAL A 12 15.98 -16.66 -29.60
N LEU A 13 15.18 -17.37 -28.82
CA LEU A 13 14.02 -16.81 -28.12
C LEU A 13 14.53 -15.88 -27.03
N ALA A 14 14.46 -14.56 -27.28
CA ALA A 14 14.73 -13.55 -26.26
C ALA A 14 13.62 -13.61 -25.19
N VAL A 15 13.94 -14.18 -24.03
CA VAL A 15 13.08 -14.12 -22.84
C VAL A 15 13.17 -12.68 -22.32
N THR A 16 12.15 -11.86 -22.65
CA THR A 16 12.00 -10.54 -22.04
C THR A 16 11.63 -10.74 -20.57
N PRO A 17 12.40 -10.19 -19.59
CA PRO A 17 12.00 -10.28 -18.20
C PRO A 17 10.69 -9.51 -18.04
N ALA A 18 9.64 -10.18 -17.58
CA ALA A 18 8.42 -9.53 -17.16
C ALA A 18 8.78 -8.59 -15.99
N HIS A 19 8.76 -7.28 -16.22
CA HIS A 19 8.96 -6.29 -15.18
C HIS A 19 7.75 -6.35 -14.26
N GLY A 20 7.86 -7.13 -13.16
CA GLY A 20 6.89 -7.13 -12.07
C GLY A 20 6.84 -5.75 -11.40
N ALA A 21 5.74 -5.47 -10.71
CA ALA A 21 5.64 -4.26 -9.89
C ALA A 21 6.76 -4.26 -8.82
N PRO A 22 7.28 -3.08 -8.40
CA PRO A 22 8.40 -3.02 -7.47
C PRO A 22 8.01 -3.60 -6.10
N ALA A 23 8.90 -4.38 -5.51
CA ALA A 23 8.73 -4.93 -4.16
C ALA A 23 8.57 -3.80 -3.13
N ALA A 24 7.62 -3.97 -2.21
CA ALA A 24 7.39 -3.02 -1.12
C ALA A 24 8.49 -3.16 -0.04
N PRO A 25 9.07 -2.04 0.43
CA PRO A 25 10.03 -2.07 1.53
C PRO A 25 9.38 -2.60 2.81
N GLY A 26 9.94 -3.65 3.41
CA GLY A 26 9.43 -4.21 4.67
C GLY A 26 9.59 -3.23 5.84
N PHE A 27 8.61 -3.16 6.73
CA PHE A 27 8.66 -2.35 7.96
C PHE A 27 7.84 -2.97 9.08
N ARG A 28 8.15 -2.55 10.31
CA ARG A 28 7.37 -2.88 11.50
C ARG A 28 7.09 -1.62 12.30
N VAL A 29 5.85 -1.45 12.75
CA VAL A 29 5.43 -0.34 13.62
C VAL A 29 4.50 -0.83 14.72
N LYS A 30 4.55 -0.17 15.88
CA LYS A 30 3.55 -0.36 16.92
C LYS A 30 2.30 0.44 16.55
N GLN A 31 1.15 -0.20 16.58
CA GLN A 31 -0.12 0.51 16.41
C GLN A 31 -0.37 1.43 17.62
N LEU A 32 -0.94 2.59 17.38
CA LEU A 32 -1.17 3.56 18.44
C LEU A 32 -2.23 3.04 19.42
N ASP A 33 -2.84 3.00 20.12
CA ASP A 33 -3.84 2.50 21.04
C ASP A 33 -4.16 0.99 20.91
N ALA A 34 -3.20 0.20 20.42
CA ALA A 34 -3.29 -1.26 20.37
C ALA A 34 -2.03 -1.90 20.95
N THR A 35 -2.19 -3.09 21.53
CA THR A 35 -1.06 -3.90 22.02
C THR A 35 -0.28 -4.55 20.86
N ARG A 36 -0.86 -4.56 19.66
CA ARG A 36 -0.32 -5.23 18.48
C ARG A 36 0.66 -4.35 17.72
N SER A 37 1.68 -4.98 17.15
CA SER A 37 2.52 -4.40 16.10
C SER A 37 1.97 -4.79 14.73
N PHE A 38 2.14 -3.91 13.76
CA PHE A 38 1.96 -4.21 12.34
C PHE A 38 3.33 -4.51 11.74
N ASP A 39 3.50 -5.70 11.17
CA ASP A 39 4.66 -6.04 10.34
C ASP A 39 4.18 -6.26 8.90
N SER A 40 4.68 -5.46 7.97
CA SER A 40 4.24 -5.55 6.58
C SER A 40 4.59 -6.89 5.92
N ARG A 41 5.61 -7.59 6.43
CA ARG A 41 6.03 -8.90 5.92
C ARG A 41 5.03 -10.00 6.28
N ASP A 42 4.34 -9.87 7.42
CA ASP A 42 3.30 -10.82 7.84
C ASP A 42 2.05 -10.76 6.96
N MET A 43 1.93 -9.73 6.12
CA MET A 43 0.82 -9.52 5.20
C MET A 43 1.02 -10.24 3.86
N ILE A 44 2.27 -10.54 3.50
CA ILE A 44 2.62 -11.23 2.24
C ILE A 44 1.92 -12.61 2.20
N GLY A 45 1.31 -12.93 1.09
CA GLY A 45 0.50 -14.13 0.88
C GLY A 45 -0.92 -14.07 1.47
N LYS A 46 -1.21 -13.10 2.36
CA LYS A 46 -2.46 -13.08 3.14
C LYS A 46 -3.36 -11.89 2.80
N LYS A 47 -2.80 -10.69 2.77
CA LYS A 47 -3.57 -9.45 2.69
C LYS A 47 -3.06 -8.53 1.57
N VAL A 48 -3.98 -7.80 0.96
CA VAL A 48 -3.67 -6.55 0.25
C VAL A 48 -3.57 -5.46 1.29
N VAL A 49 -2.54 -4.62 1.24
CA VAL A 49 -2.31 -3.57 2.23
C VAL A 49 -2.49 -2.19 1.59
N VAL A 50 -3.28 -1.34 2.24
CA VAL A 50 -3.38 0.09 1.92
C VAL A 50 -2.61 0.86 2.98
N LEU A 51 -1.49 1.46 2.60
CA LEU A 51 -0.75 2.40 3.44
C LEU A 51 -1.22 3.81 3.14
N ARG A 52 -1.69 4.51 4.17
CA ARG A 52 -2.10 5.91 4.09
C ARG A 52 -1.16 6.77 4.91
N PHE A 53 -0.36 7.61 4.28
CA PHE A 53 0.47 8.61 4.95
C PHE A 53 -0.33 9.90 5.10
N GLN A 54 -0.46 10.38 6.34
CA GLN A 54 -1.29 11.53 6.69
C GLN A 54 -0.76 12.28 7.90
N THR A 55 -1.33 13.47 8.18
CA THR A 55 -1.13 14.20 9.43
C THR A 55 -2.47 14.58 10.04
N SER A 56 -2.51 14.84 11.35
CA SER A 56 -3.71 15.24 12.06
C SER A 56 -4.26 16.61 11.64
N TYR A 57 -3.40 17.48 11.11
CA TYR A 57 -3.74 18.83 10.63
C TYR A 57 -3.96 18.92 9.12
N CYS A 58 -3.81 17.82 8.39
CA CYS A 58 -4.04 17.76 6.96
C CYS A 58 -5.55 17.78 6.67
N LYS A 59 -6.08 18.92 6.24
CA LYS A 59 -7.53 19.07 5.94
C LYS A 59 -8.09 18.00 4.98
N PRO A 60 -7.44 17.69 3.84
CA PRO A 60 -7.88 16.60 2.99
C PRO A 60 -7.90 15.24 3.69
N CYS A 61 -6.90 14.97 4.53
CA CYS A 61 -6.82 13.70 5.27
C CYS A 61 -8.00 13.53 6.22
N VAL A 62 -8.36 14.60 6.94
CA VAL A 62 -9.53 14.64 7.83
C VAL A 62 -10.81 14.38 7.05
N LYS A 63 -11.01 15.09 5.93
CA LYS A 63 -12.20 14.97 5.06
C LYS A 63 -12.40 13.54 4.55
N GLU A 64 -11.30 12.83 4.22
CA GLU A 64 -11.34 11.48 3.67
C GLU A 64 -11.41 10.36 4.72
N SER A 65 -11.22 10.67 6.01
CA SER A 65 -11.15 9.68 7.09
C SER A 65 -12.39 8.77 7.16
N ALA A 66 -13.59 9.33 7.06
CA ALA A 66 -14.84 8.56 7.06
C ALA A 66 -14.96 7.65 5.83
N ALA A 67 -14.51 8.10 4.66
CA ALA A 67 -14.53 7.30 3.45
C ALA A 67 -13.55 6.11 3.53
N LEU A 68 -12.37 6.32 4.11
CA LEU A 68 -11.42 5.24 4.38
C LEU A 68 -11.95 4.24 5.41
N SER A 69 -12.67 4.69 6.42
CA SER A 69 -13.31 3.80 7.40
C SER A 69 -14.33 2.87 6.73
N ARG A 70 -15.24 3.44 5.92
CA ARG A 70 -16.20 2.63 5.12
C ARG A 70 -15.50 1.66 4.18
N LEU A 71 -14.38 2.06 3.59
CA LEU A 71 -13.59 1.18 2.75
C LEU A 71 -13.00 0.02 3.56
N THR A 72 -12.49 0.28 4.76
CA THR A 72 -11.97 -0.75 5.67
C THR A 72 -13.07 -1.74 6.06
N GLU A 73 -14.27 -1.28 6.39
CA GLU A 73 -15.42 -2.14 6.69
C GLU A 73 -15.79 -3.03 5.51
N ARG A 74 -15.83 -2.46 4.30
CA ARG A 74 -16.22 -3.19 3.08
C ARG A 74 -15.17 -4.20 2.63
N TYR A 75 -13.90 -3.87 2.68
CA TYR A 75 -12.81 -4.66 2.09
C TYR A 75 -12.03 -5.49 3.11
N GLY A 76 -12.10 -5.17 4.39
CA GLY A 76 -11.46 -5.94 5.47
C GLY A 76 -11.80 -7.44 5.45
N PRO A 77 -13.10 -7.82 5.40
CA PRO A 77 -13.51 -9.23 5.29
C PRO A 77 -13.03 -9.91 4.00
N ARG A 78 -12.74 -9.13 2.96
CA ARG A 78 -12.23 -9.62 1.66
C ARG A 78 -10.71 -9.79 1.63
N GLY A 79 -10.00 -9.47 2.72
CA GLY A 79 -8.55 -9.64 2.83
C GLY A 79 -7.75 -8.36 2.54
N VAL A 80 -8.31 -7.19 2.80
CA VAL A 80 -7.60 -5.90 2.77
C VAL A 80 -7.30 -5.44 4.17
N GLU A 81 -6.10 -4.91 4.40
CA GLU A 81 -5.69 -4.25 5.63
C GLU A 81 -5.38 -2.78 5.34
N VAL A 82 -5.95 -1.87 6.12
CA VAL A 82 -5.69 -0.43 5.99
C VAL A 82 -4.90 0.05 7.20
N LEU A 83 -3.73 0.62 6.95
CA LEU A 83 -2.88 1.23 7.97
C LEU A 83 -2.61 2.69 7.63
N ALA A 84 -3.03 3.59 8.51
CA ALA A 84 -2.64 5.00 8.43
C ALA A 84 -1.36 5.24 9.23
N LEU A 85 -0.35 5.80 8.58
CA LEU A 85 0.89 6.25 9.17
C LEU A 85 0.83 7.77 9.33
N HIS A 86 0.72 8.22 10.58
CA HIS A 86 0.78 9.63 10.91
C HIS A 86 2.24 10.09 10.92
N VAL A 87 2.57 10.93 9.95
CA VAL A 87 3.91 11.49 9.78
C VAL A 87 4.01 12.84 10.46
N GLN A 88 5.16 13.14 11.10
CA GLN A 88 5.41 14.43 11.76
C GLN A 88 4.41 14.83 12.86
N ASP A 89 3.54 13.93 13.26
CA ASP A 89 2.61 14.11 14.37
C ASP A 89 3.20 13.57 15.67
N THR A 90 2.77 14.14 16.79
CA THR A 90 2.97 13.54 18.11
C THR A 90 1.87 12.52 18.42
N ALA A 91 2.13 11.61 19.36
CA ALA A 91 1.11 10.68 19.83
C ALA A 91 -0.14 11.40 20.40
N ALA A 92 0.04 12.55 21.01
CA ALA A 92 -1.06 13.37 21.54
C ALA A 92 -1.95 13.93 20.42
N ASP A 93 -1.36 14.42 19.33
CA ASP A 93 -2.10 14.93 18.17
C ASP A 93 -2.92 13.82 17.52
N VAL A 94 -2.30 12.65 17.33
CA VAL A 94 -2.99 11.50 16.73
C VAL A 94 -4.12 10.99 17.62
N ARG A 95 -3.94 10.92 18.94
CA ARG A 95 -5.04 10.56 19.86
C ARG A 95 -6.18 11.57 19.81
N ARG A 96 -5.88 12.87 19.65
CA ARG A 96 -6.91 13.92 19.46
C ARG A 96 -7.68 13.67 18.15
N PHE A 97 -6.97 13.39 17.05
CA PHE A 97 -7.56 13.02 15.78
C PHE A 97 -8.47 11.78 15.91
N MET A 98 -7.99 10.71 16.56
CA MET A 98 -8.76 9.48 16.78
C MET A 98 -10.05 9.71 17.56
N ARG A 99 -10.00 10.53 18.64
CA ARG A 99 -11.20 10.88 19.40
C ARG A 99 -12.23 11.68 18.58
N ALA A 100 -11.75 12.60 17.75
CA ALA A 100 -12.60 13.48 16.95
C ALA A 100 -13.23 12.75 15.76
N HIS A 101 -12.50 11.87 15.08
CA HIS A 101 -12.90 11.29 13.80
C HIS A 101 -13.22 9.79 13.86
N LYS A 102 -12.90 9.12 14.96
CA LYS A 102 -13.18 7.70 15.22
C LYS A 102 -12.88 6.80 14.02
N PRO A 103 -11.64 6.83 13.49
CA PRO A 103 -11.28 6.08 12.28
C PRO A 103 -11.43 4.57 12.51
N GLY A 104 -12.03 3.86 11.54
CA GLY A 104 -12.23 2.41 11.56
C GLY A 104 -11.05 1.60 11.00
N TYR A 105 -9.85 2.18 10.93
CA TYR A 105 -8.64 1.56 10.41
C TYR A 105 -7.48 1.68 11.40
N ALA A 106 -6.46 0.82 11.23
CA ALA A 106 -5.27 0.83 12.08
C ALA A 106 -4.46 2.12 11.90
N ILE A 107 -3.90 2.62 13.01
CA ILE A 107 -3.08 3.83 13.04
C ILE A 107 -1.74 3.56 13.72
N ALA A 108 -0.66 4.09 13.13
CA ALA A 108 0.66 4.08 13.72
C ALA A 108 1.37 5.42 13.44
N LEU A 109 2.52 5.63 14.08
CA LEU A 109 3.33 6.83 13.94
C LEU A 109 4.57 6.59 13.08
N ASP A 110 4.89 7.54 12.23
CA ASP A 110 6.17 7.66 11.51
C ASP A 110 6.73 9.10 11.64
N PRO A 111 7.03 9.56 12.87
CA PRO A 111 7.31 10.98 13.14
C PRO A 111 8.58 11.48 12.46
N ARG A 112 9.50 10.58 12.10
CA ARG A 112 10.76 10.90 11.44
C ARG A 112 10.76 10.58 9.94
N LEU A 113 9.60 10.29 9.35
CA LEU A 113 9.43 9.98 7.93
C LEU A 113 10.26 8.77 7.43
N VAL A 114 10.66 7.87 8.33
CA VAL A 114 11.52 6.73 7.97
C VAL A 114 10.81 5.81 6.98
N ILE A 115 9.54 5.51 7.24
CA ILE A 115 8.73 4.67 6.35
C ILE A 115 8.28 5.51 5.15
N GLY A 116 7.77 6.71 5.36
CA GLY A 116 7.30 7.59 4.30
C GLY A 116 8.34 7.81 3.19
N ASN A 117 9.59 8.08 3.57
CA ASN A 117 10.70 8.28 2.61
C ASN A 117 10.99 7.01 1.81
N ARG A 118 10.98 5.83 2.44
CA ARG A 118 11.20 4.54 1.75
C ARG A 118 10.10 4.22 0.74
N TYR A 119 8.89 4.70 0.97
CA TYR A 119 7.75 4.55 0.05
C TYR A 119 7.63 5.69 -0.97
N GLY A 120 8.56 6.64 -0.96
CA GLY A 120 8.60 7.76 -1.91
C GLY A 120 7.54 8.82 -1.67
N MET A 121 7.06 8.97 -0.42
CA MET A 121 6.10 10.01 -0.05
C MET A 121 6.69 11.40 -0.30
N LYS A 122 5.90 12.28 -0.93
CA LYS A 122 6.27 13.68 -1.21
C LYS A 122 5.41 14.69 -0.49
N GLY A 123 4.39 14.24 0.23
CA GLY A 123 3.45 15.09 0.97
C GLY A 123 2.24 14.28 1.42
N THR A 124 1.32 14.90 2.14
CA THR A 124 0.09 14.28 2.64
C THR A 124 -1.15 14.95 2.03
N PRO A 125 -2.19 14.15 1.72
CA PRO A 125 -2.25 12.70 1.84
C PRO A 125 -1.48 11.97 0.74
N TYR A 126 -0.89 10.82 1.09
CA TYR A 126 -0.26 9.91 0.12
C TYR A 126 -0.68 8.48 0.41
N THR A 127 -1.06 7.73 -0.62
CA THR A 127 -1.57 6.37 -0.47
C THR A 127 -0.79 5.40 -1.34
N VAL A 128 -0.43 4.26 -0.78
CA VAL A 128 0.24 3.16 -1.49
C VAL A 128 -0.59 1.90 -1.33
N VAL A 129 -0.78 1.13 -2.39
CA VAL A 129 -1.41 -0.18 -2.35
C VAL A 129 -0.36 -1.24 -2.65
N ILE A 130 -0.28 -2.23 -1.76
CA ILE A 130 0.62 -3.38 -1.84
C ILE A 130 -0.25 -4.62 -2.01
N ASP A 131 0.02 -5.42 -3.01
CA ASP A 131 -0.70 -6.66 -3.25
C ASP A 131 -0.26 -7.80 -2.32
N LYS A 132 -0.88 -8.98 -2.46
CA LYS A 132 -0.53 -10.16 -1.67
C LYS A 132 0.87 -10.71 -1.96
N LYS A 133 1.49 -10.37 -3.09
CA LYS A 133 2.87 -10.76 -3.41
C LYS A 133 3.89 -9.85 -2.72
N GLY A 134 3.44 -8.77 -2.09
CA GLY A 134 4.30 -7.76 -1.50
C GLY A 134 4.79 -6.74 -2.53
N GLU A 135 4.12 -6.60 -3.66
CA GLU A 135 4.45 -5.66 -4.72
C GLU A 135 3.59 -4.39 -4.64
N ILE A 136 4.19 -3.24 -4.96
CA ILE A 136 3.45 -1.97 -4.99
C ILE A 136 2.71 -1.84 -6.30
N VAL A 137 1.39 -1.97 -6.26
CA VAL A 137 0.51 -1.92 -7.44
C VAL A 137 -0.08 -0.54 -7.69
N ALA A 138 -0.05 0.36 -6.70
CA ALA A 138 -0.48 1.75 -6.90
C ALA A 138 0.19 2.71 -5.92
N ARG A 139 0.40 3.94 -6.40
CA ARG A 139 0.76 5.12 -5.60
C ARG A 139 -0.15 6.28 -5.99
N MET A 140 -0.67 7.00 -5.00
CA MET A 140 -1.60 8.10 -5.20
C MET A 140 -1.23 9.26 -4.28
N ALA A 141 -0.98 10.42 -4.85
CA ALA A 141 -0.80 11.68 -4.13
C ALA A 141 -2.12 12.46 -4.13
N GLY A 142 -2.38 13.19 -3.05
CA GLY A 142 -3.57 14.04 -2.91
C GLY A 142 -4.88 13.29 -2.64
N GLU A 143 -6.00 13.97 -2.87
CA GLU A 143 -7.35 13.59 -2.40
C GLU A 143 -8.06 12.52 -3.25
N SER A 144 -7.40 11.86 -4.18
CA SER A 144 -8.07 10.94 -5.11
C SER A 144 -8.23 9.50 -4.61
N ALA A 145 -7.63 9.18 -3.45
CA ALA A 145 -7.55 7.79 -2.98
C ALA A 145 -8.94 7.14 -2.74
N PRO A 146 -9.90 7.74 -2.03
CA PRO A 146 -11.18 7.08 -1.78
C PRO A 146 -11.98 6.75 -3.04
N LEU A 147 -11.83 7.53 -4.10
CA LEU A 147 -12.50 7.29 -5.38
C LEU A 147 -11.84 6.19 -6.20
N ARG A 148 -10.51 6.09 -6.14
CA ARG A 148 -9.71 5.16 -6.96
C ARG A 148 -9.50 3.80 -6.31
N LEU A 149 -9.44 3.76 -4.98
CA LEU A 149 -9.15 2.55 -4.21
C LEU A 149 -10.09 1.37 -4.53
N PRO A 150 -11.43 1.54 -4.67
CA PRO A 150 -12.31 0.40 -4.92
C PRO A 150 -11.86 -0.44 -6.12
N ARG A 151 -11.61 0.20 -7.27
CA ARG A 151 -11.15 -0.50 -8.47
C ARG A 151 -9.79 -1.16 -8.27
N ILE A 152 -8.82 -0.43 -7.70
CA ILE A 152 -7.47 -0.94 -7.46
C ILE A 152 -7.49 -2.16 -6.53
N LEU A 153 -8.32 -2.12 -5.49
CA LEU A 153 -8.45 -3.22 -4.54
C LEU A 153 -9.15 -4.44 -5.15
N ASP A 154 -10.17 -4.24 -5.98
CA ASP A 154 -10.84 -5.33 -6.70
C ASP A 154 -9.85 -6.03 -7.64
N ASP A 155 -9.03 -5.28 -8.38
CA ASP A 155 -8.00 -5.81 -9.27
C ASP A 155 -6.91 -6.57 -8.49
N ALA A 156 -6.39 -6.01 -7.39
CA ALA A 156 -5.36 -6.64 -6.56
C ALA A 156 -5.86 -7.94 -5.88
N LEU A 157 -7.12 -7.95 -5.44
CA LEU A 157 -7.75 -9.15 -4.85
C LEU A 157 -8.00 -10.25 -5.90
N ALA A 158 -8.32 -9.88 -7.14
CA ALA A 158 -8.52 -10.84 -8.24
C ALA A 158 -7.20 -11.52 -8.65
N GLN A 159 -6.10 -10.77 -8.69
CA GLN A 159 -4.76 -11.31 -9.01
C GLN A 159 -4.24 -12.28 -7.95
N GLY A 160 -4.57 -12.07 -6.68
CA GLY A 160 -4.17 -12.95 -5.57
C GLY A 160 -4.95 -14.27 -5.48
N ARG A 161 -5.88 -14.55 -6.42
CA ARG A 161 -6.65 -15.81 -6.52
C ARG A 161 -6.14 -16.76 -7.60
N ARG A 162 -5.16 -16.33 -8.37
CA ARG A 162 -4.47 -17.14 -9.38
C ARG A 162 -3.16 -17.67 -8.79
#